data_8079798a15453621c054751da0543d80
#
_entry.id   8079798a15453621c054751da0543d80
#
_cell.length_a   1.000
_cell.length_b   1.000
_cell.length_c   1.000
_cell.angle_alpha   90.00
_cell.angle_beta   90.00
_cell.angle_gamma   90.00
#
_symmetry.space_group_name_H-M   'P 1'
#
loop_
_entity.id
_entity.type
_entity.pdbx_description
1 polymer ?
#
loop_
_entity_poly.entity_id
_entity_poly.type
_entity_poly.pdbx_seq_one_letter_code
_entity_poly.pdbx_strand_id
1 'polypeptide(L)'
;MHPTEDLHRKVKYRRVAVIDCGTNTFNLRIVDIIPDVEKGLRPWSKVFSLRLPVRLGKGGIDKGVIRPDRIARGLDAIGVMHEAIRNYQTDEVFVIATSALRGASNSKVFTESVQNRYGYQVQIISGATEASLIQEGIELTYAPPEGETVLTLDIGGGSTECVI
;
A
#
# COMPACT_ATOMS: atom_id res chain seq x y z
N MET A 1 32.53 32.36 -22.96
CA MET A 1 31.48 31.40 -23.30
C MET A 1 31.54 30.29 -22.25
N HIS A 2 30.68 30.30 -21.25
CA HIS A 2 30.61 29.22 -20.26
C HIS A 2 29.56 28.20 -20.71
N PRO A 3 29.90 26.90 -20.76
CA PRO A 3 28.93 25.83 -21.02
C PRO A 3 28.35 25.32 -19.68
N THR A 4 27.33 26.00 -19.17
CA THR A 4 26.60 25.56 -17.95
C THR A 4 25.08 25.50 -18.18
N GLU A 5 24.65 25.26 -19.41
CA GLU A 5 23.24 25.10 -19.76
C GLU A 5 23.03 23.74 -20.40
N ASP A 6 23.06 22.64 -19.64
CA ASP A 6 22.42 21.39 -20.10
C ASP A 6 22.36 20.28 -19.02
N LEU A 7 22.19 20.61 -17.74
CA LEU A 7 22.13 19.62 -16.67
C LEU A 7 20.75 19.44 -16.03
N HIS A 8 19.69 19.99 -16.64
CA HIS A 8 18.32 19.67 -16.25
C HIS A 8 17.66 18.77 -17.29
N ARG A 9 18.21 17.56 -17.52
CA ARG A 9 17.37 16.47 -18.01
C ARG A 9 16.27 16.31 -16.98
N LYS A 10 15.03 16.78 -17.31
CA LYS A 10 13.83 16.53 -16.50
C LYS A 10 13.67 15.03 -16.42
N VAL A 11 14.15 14.43 -15.34
CA VAL A 11 13.87 13.02 -15.06
C VAL A 11 12.36 12.89 -15.01
N LYS A 12 11.79 12.21 -16.00
CA LYS A 12 10.36 11.98 -16.06
C LYS A 12 10.04 10.93 -15.00
N TYR A 13 9.50 11.34 -13.87
CA TYR A 13 9.00 10.42 -12.85
C TYR A 13 7.48 10.22 -13.00
N ARG A 14 6.98 9.11 -12.47
CA ARG A 14 5.56 8.81 -12.32
C ARG A 14 5.25 8.78 -10.83
N ARG A 15 4.32 9.62 -10.39
CA ARG A 15 3.92 9.66 -8.98
C ARG A 15 2.80 8.68 -8.71
N VAL A 16 3.02 7.75 -7.81
CA VAL A 16 2.10 6.67 -7.50
C VAL A 16 1.73 6.70 -6.02
N ALA A 17 0.45 6.56 -5.72
CA ALA A 17 -0.06 6.36 -4.37
C ALA A 17 -0.47 4.91 -4.16
N VAL A 18 -0.09 4.35 -3.02
CA VAL A 18 -0.53 3.03 -2.58
C VAL A 18 -1.21 3.17 -1.22
N ILE A 19 -2.46 2.72 -1.13
CA ILE A 19 -3.18 2.58 0.13
C ILE A 19 -3.21 1.09 0.49
N ASP A 20 -2.66 0.74 1.64
CA ASP A 20 -2.77 -0.58 2.24
C ASP A 20 -3.84 -0.55 3.34
N CYS A 21 -4.94 -1.27 3.12
CA CYS A 21 -6.07 -1.40 4.03
C CYS A 21 -5.91 -2.64 4.91
N GLY A 22 -5.07 -2.53 5.94
CA GLY A 22 -4.84 -3.60 6.90
C GLY A 22 -5.96 -3.74 7.94
N THR A 23 -5.88 -4.79 8.75
CA THR A 23 -6.87 -5.09 9.82
C THR A 23 -6.94 -4.00 10.89
N ASN A 24 -5.80 -3.46 11.32
CA ASN A 24 -5.73 -2.46 12.38
C ASN A 24 -5.45 -1.05 11.86
N THR A 25 -4.72 -0.95 10.77
CA THR A 25 -4.15 0.31 10.31
C THR A 25 -4.28 0.41 8.80
N PHE A 26 -4.63 1.59 8.31
CA PHE A 26 -4.49 1.93 6.91
C PHE A 26 -3.21 2.74 6.73
N ASN A 27 -2.45 2.41 5.70
CA ASN A 27 -1.20 3.07 5.36
C ASN A 27 -1.30 3.66 3.95
N LEU A 28 -1.00 4.94 3.80
CA LEU A 28 -0.80 5.59 2.51
C LEU A 28 0.69 5.81 2.31
N ARG A 29 1.19 5.47 1.14
CA ARG A 29 2.52 5.84 0.69
C ARG A 29 2.43 6.45 -0.71
N ILE A 30 3.04 7.61 -0.88
CA ILE A 30 3.19 8.26 -2.19
C ILE A 30 4.67 8.23 -2.54
N VAL A 31 4.98 7.75 -3.74
CA VAL A 31 6.33 7.60 -4.24
C VAL A 31 6.45 8.16 -5.66
N ASP A 32 7.59 8.69 -5.99
CA ASP A 32 7.99 8.97 -7.36
C ASP A 32 8.77 7.78 -7.89
N ILE A 33 8.27 7.16 -8.95
CA ILE A 33 8.95 6.09 -9.67
C ILE A 33 9.77 6.72 -10.79
N ILE A 34 11.04 6.43 -10.79
CA ILE A 34 12.01 6.95 -11.76
C ILE A 34 12.32 5.80 -12.73
N PRO A 35 11.90 5.89 -14.01
CA PRO A 35 12.28 4.88 -15.01
C PRO A 35 13.77 4.98 -15.33
N ASP A 36 14.33 3.90 -15.84
CA ASP A 36 15.71 3.84 -16.37
C ASP A 36 16.80 4.27 -15.38
N VAL A 37 16.68 3.88 -14.12
CA VAL A 37 17.69 4.12 -13.08
C VAL A 37 18.88 3.18 -13.29
N GLU A 38 20.11 3.70 -13.13
CA GLU A 38 21.32 2.88 -13.18
C GLU A 38 21.27 1.72 -12.18
N LYS A 39 21.83 0.58 -12.59
CA LYS A 39 21.85 -0.65 -11.78
C LYS A 39 22.49 -0.36 -10.41
N GLY A 40 21.73 -0.63 -9.33
CA GLY A 40 22.17 -0.41 -7.95
C GLY A 40 21.57 0.84 -7.29
N LEU A 41 20.87 1.69 -8.04
CA LEU A 41 20.10 2.80 -7.45
C LEU A 41 18.64 2.38 -7.24
N ARG A 42 17.98 3.01 -6.26
CA ARG A 42 16.57 2.76 -6.02
C ARG A 42 15.73 3.40 -7.13
N PRO A 43 14.83 2.62 -7.81
CA PRO A 43 14.01 3.16 -8.88
C PRO A 43 12.81 4.00 -8.36
N TRP A 44 12.79 4.31 -7.09
CA TRP A 44 11.72 5.11 -6.47
C TRP A 44 12.25 5.96 -5.31
N SER A 45 11.55 7.07 -5.06
CA SER A 45 11.77 7.91 -3.88
C SER A 45 10.46 8.16 -3.14
N LYS A 46 10.53 8.17 -1.81
CA LYS A 46 9.36 8.45 -0.96
C LYS A 46 9.05 9.95 -0.96
N VAL A 47 7.84 10.30 -1.35
CA VAL A 47 7.31 11.67 -1.33
C VAL A 47 6.54 11.95 -0.05
N PHE A 48 5.61 11.03 0.32
CA PHE A 48 4.74 11.19 1.48
C PHE A 48 4.37 9.85 2.08
N SER A 49 4.04 9.84 3.37
CA SER A 49 3.41 8.69 4.03
C SER A 49 2.47 9.14 5.14
N LEU A 50 1.35 8.43 5.27
CA LEU A 50 0.36 8.65 6.32
C LEU A 50 -0.12 7.29 6.84
N ARG A 51 -0.24 7.19 8.16
CA ARG A 51 -0.71 6.00 8.84
C ARG A 51 -1.89 6.35 9.75
N LEU A 52 -3.02 5.67 9.58
CA LEU A 52 -4.24 5.91 10.35
C LEU A 52 -4.70 4.65 11.07
N PRO A 53 -4.94 4.70 12.39
CA PRO A 53 -5.45 3.57 13.16
C PRO A 53 -6.96 3.41 12.93
N VAL A 54 -7.35 2.51 12.05
CA VAL A 54 -8.75 2.24 11.69
C VAL A 54 -9.38 1.17 12.58
N ARG A 55 -8.63 0.10 12.88
CA ARG A 55 -9.10 -1.09 13.60
C ARG A 55 -10.33 -1.70 12.93
N LEU A 56 -10.23 -1.94 11.61
CA LEU A 56 -11.31 -2.41 10.75
C LEU A 56 -11.90 -3.74 11.25
N GLY A 57 -11.04 -4.67 11.68
CA GLY A 57 -11.44 -5.99 12.17
C GLY A 57 -12.04 -6.03 13.58
N LYS A 58 -12.01 -4.91 14.34
CA LYS A 58 -12.37 -4.92 15.75
C LYS A 58 -13.83 -5.30 15.98
N GLY A 59 -14.03 -6.40 16.74
CA GLY A 59 -15.34 -6.87 17.23
C GLY A 59 -16.23 -7.50 16.15
N GLY A 60 -15.66 -7.86 15.00
CA GLY A 60 -16.37 -8.53 13.92
C GLY A 60 -15.58 -9.61 13.20
N ILE A 61 -14.24 -9.56 13.27
CA ILE A 61 -13.37 -10.46 12.51
C ILE A 61 -13.60 -11.93 12.86
N ASP A 62 -13.80 -12.25 14.12
CA ASP A 62 -14.10 -13.62 14.60
C ASP A 62 -15.45 -14.16 14.10
N LYS A 63 -16.30 -13.26 13.63
CA LYS A 63 -17.63 -13.57 13.05
C LYS A 63 -17.62 -13.51 11.52
N GLY A 64 -16.47 -13.28 10.90
CA GLY A 64 -16.33 -13.12 9.46
C GLY A 64 -17.10 -11.91 8.90
N VAL A 65 -17.24 -10.83 9.69
CA VAL A 65 -17.92 -9.60 9.26
C VAL A 65 -17.17 -8.36 9.73
N ILE A 66 -17.33 -7.26 9.00
CA ILE A 66 -16.89 -5.94 9.44
C ILE A 66 -18.10 -5.17 9.97
N ARG A 67 -18.00 -4.65 11.17
CA ARG A 67 -19.07 -3.87 11.79
C ARG A 67 -19.34 -2.57 11.03
N PRO A 68 -20.59 -2.08 10.98
CA PRO A 68 -20.92 -0.83 10.27
C PRO A 68 -20.14 0.38 10.75
N ASP A 69 -19.88 0.52 12.06
CA ASP A 69 -19.08 1.58 12.64
C ASP A 69 -17.60 1.50 12.21
N ARG A 70 -17.10 0.30 11.91
CA ARG A 70 -15.74 0.09 11.39
C ARG A 70 -15.65 0.39 9.90
N ILE A 71 -16.67 0.04 9.13
CA ILE A 71 -16.79 0.44 7.72
C ILE A 71 -16.78 1.96 7.62
N ALA A 72 -17.62 2.66 8.38
CA ALA A 72 -17.65 4.12 8.39
C ALA A 72 -16.27 4.73 8.69
N ARG A 73 -15.61 4.25 9.75
CA ARG A 73 -14.27 4.69 10.13
C ARG A 73 -13.23 4.42 9.04
N GLY A 74 -13.32 3.29 8.34
CA GLY A 74 -12.46 2.98 7.20
C GLY A 74 -12.68 3.95 6.05
N LEU A 75 -13.93 4.27 5.74
CA LEU A 75 -14.29 5.23 4.70
C LEU A 75 -13.80 6.65 5.03
N ASP A 76 -13.90 7.08 6.29
CA ASP A 76 -13.37 8.36 6.75
C ASP A 76 -11.83 8.42 6.56
N ALA A 77 -11.14 7.31 6.90
CA ALA A 77 -9.70 7.22 6.70
C ALA A 77 -9.31 7.29 5.22
N ILE A 78 -10.05 6.61 4.33
CA ILE A 78 -9.86 6.75 2.88
C ILE A 78 -10.08 8.19 2.42
N GLY A 79 -11.08 8.89 2.98
CA GLY A 79 -11.33 10.30 2.68
C GLY A 79 -10.14 11.20 3.00
N VAL A 80 -9.53 11.04 4.18
CA VAL A 80 -8.32 11.77 4.56
C VAL A 80 -7.16 11.47 3.61
N MET A 81 -6.99 10.19 3.21
CA MET A 81 -5.96 9.77 2.27
C MET A 81 -6.22 10.30 0.85
N HIS A 82 -7.49 10.34 0.44
CA HIS A 82 -7.90 10.91 -0.86
C HIS A 82 -7.50 12.38 -0.98
N GLU A 83 -7.71 13.20 0.05
CA GLU A 83 -7.28 14.59 0.06
C GLU A 83 -5.75 14.73 -0.05
N ALA A 84 -4.99 13.87 0.65
CA ALA A 84 -3.54 13.85 0.51
C ALA A 84 -3.13 13.48 -0.93
N ILE A 85 -3.72 12.44 -1.51
CA ILE A 85 -3.46 11.99 -2.88
C ILE A 85 -3.69 13.11 -3.90
N ARG A 86 -4.79 13.86 -3.75
CA ARG A 86 -5.09 15.01 -4.61
C ARG A 86 -4.07 16.15 -4.44
N ASN A 87 -3.71 16.47 -3.20
CA ASN A 87 -2.75 17.53 -2.92
C ASN A 87 -1.36 17.25 -3.49
N TYR A 88 -0.96 15.97 -3.53
CA TYR A 88 0.31 15.54 -4.12
C TYR A 88 0.23 15.29 -5.63
N GLN A 89 -0.93 15.45 -6.26
CA GLN A 89 -1.13 15.31 -7.71
C GLN A 89 -0.59 13.98 -8.25
N THR A 90 -1.06 12.87 -7.68
CA THR A 90 -0.61 11.52 -8.06
C THR A 90 -1.18 11.13 -9.44
N ASP A 91 -0.35 10.44 -10.24
CA ASP A 91 -0.74 9.96 -11.57
C ASP A 91 -1.58 8.69 -11.48
N GLU A 92 -1.35 7.87 -10.44
CA GLU A 92 -2.01 6.57 -10.27
C GLU A 92 -2.19 6.23 -8.80
N VAL A 93 -3.29 5.52 -8.51
CA VAL A 93 -3.64 5.11 -7.13
C VAL A 93 -3.96 3.62 -7.11
N PHE A 94 -3.27 2.89 -6.24
CA PHE A 94 -3.56 1.51 -5.91
C PHE A 94 -4.14 1.42 -4.51
N VAL A 95 -5.24 0.68 -4.36
CA VAL A 95 -5.84 0.39 -3.04
C VAL A 95 -5.87 -1.11 -2.85
N ILE A 96 -5.05 -1.58 -1.93
CA ILE A 96 -4.90 -3.00 -1.61
C ILE A 96 -5.55 -3.26 -0.25
N ALA A 97 -6.23 -4.38 -0.12
CA ALA A 97 -6.84 -4.81 1.12
C ALA A 97 -6.46 -6.26 1.44
N THR A 98 -6.23 -6.52 2.71
CA THR A 98 -5.71 -7.79 3.18
C THR A 98 -6.66 -8.51 4.15
N SER A 99 -6.15 -9.16 5.15
CA SER A 99 -6.81 -10.11 6.05
C SER A 99 -8.24 -9.74 6.47
N ALA A 100 -8.50 -8.54 7.01
CA ALA A 100 -9.83 -8.20 7.52
C ALA A 100 -10.91 -8.17 6.43
N LEU A 101 -10.61 -7.59 5.26
CA LEU A 101 -11.54 -7.55 4.12
C LEU A 101 -11.60 -8.89 3.39
N ARG A 102 -10.49 -9.64 3.34
CA ARG A 102 -10.43 -10.98 2.74
C ARG A 102 -11.33 -11.99 3.48
N GLY A 103 -11.36 -11.94 4.81
CA GLY A 103 -12.16 -12.84 5.63
C GLY A 103 -13.62 -12.40 5.86
N ALA A 104 -14.01 -11.21 5.43
CA ALA A 104 -15.33 -10.66 5.73
C ALA A 104 -16.35 -10.94 4.62
N SER A 105 -17.48 -11.57 4.98
CA SER A 105 -18.58 -11.83 4.06
C SER A 105 -19.26 -10.57 3.51
N ASN A 106 -19.14 -9.44 4.23
CA ASN A 106 -19.68 -8.13 3.85
C ASN A 106 -18.62 -7.16 3.32
N SER A 107 -17.47 -7.64 2.89
CA SER A 107 -16.37 -6.82 2.35
C SER A 107 -16.81 -5.93 1.17
N LYS A 108 -17.76 -6.39 0.35
CA LYS A 108 -18.33 -5.64 -0.78
C LYS A 108 -18.90 -4.28 -0.36
N VAL A 109 -19.52 -4.19 0.83
CA VAL A 109 -20.08 -2.92 1.33
C VAL A 109 -19.00 -1.85 1.43
N PHE A 110 -17.80 -2.22 1.88
CA PHE A 110 -16.67 -1.31 1.96
C PHE A 110 -16.10 -1.00 0.57
N THR A 111 -15.80 -2.03 -0.25
CA THR A 111 -15.15 -1.84 -1.55
C THR A 111 -16.00 -1.03 -2.53
N GLU A 112 -17.31 -1.30 -2.59
CA GLU A 112 -18.26 -0.54 -3.40
C GLU A 112 -18.41 0.91 -2.91
N SER A 113 -18.40 1.12 -1.58
CA SER A 113 -18.46 2.47 -1.01
C SER A 113 -17.21 3.29 -1.35
N VAL A 114 -16.01 2.68 -1.35
CA VAL A 114 -14.76 3.33 -1.76
C VAL A 114 -14.81 3.68 -3.24
N GLN A 115 -15.25 2.74 -4.08
CA GLN A 115 -15.40 2.96 -5.52
C GLN A 115 -16.36 4.11 -5.82
N ASN A 116 -17.55 4.09 -5.19
CA ASN A 116 -18.60 5.09 -5.44
C ASN A 116 -18.22 6.49 -4.93
N ARG A 117 -17.50 6.60 -3.82
CA ARG A 117 -17.15 7.90 -3.22
C ARG A 117 -15.90 8.52 -3.79
N TYR A 118 -14.88 7.68 -4.10
CA TYR A 118 -13.54 8.15 -4.43
C TYR A 118 -13.03 7.68 -5.79
N GLY A 119 -13.77 6.79 -6.47
CA GLY A 119 -13.38 6.24 -7.77
C GLY A 119 -12.27 5.16 -7.70
N TYR A 120 -11.89 4.72 -6.50
CA TYR A 120 -10.82 3.75 -6.33
C TYR A 120 -11.33 2.32 -6.32
N GLN A 121 -10.73 1.47 -7.15
CA GLN A 121 -10.96 0.03 -7.09
C GLN A 121 -10.12 -0.59 -5.99
N VAL A 122 -10.78 -1.20 -5.00
CA VAL A 122 -10.10 -1.91 -3.91
C VAL A 122 -9.81 -3.35 -4.34
N GLN A 123 -8.54 -3.73 -4.37
CA GLN A 123 -8.08 -5.08 -4.67
C GLN A 123 -7.89 -5.85 -3.36
N ILE A 124 -8.74 -6.85 -3.12
CA ILE A 124 -8.56 -7.77 -1.98
C ILE A 124 -7.60 -8.87 -2.45
N ILE A 125 -6.38 -8.88 -1.91
CA ILE A 125 -5.34 -9.82 -2.31
C ILE A 125 -5.36 -11.08 -1.44
N SER A 126 -4.90 -12.20 -2.01
CA SER A 126 -4.70 -13.46 -1.29
C SER A 126 -3.52 -13.38 -0.31
N GLY A 127 -3.48 -14.26 0.70
CA GLY A 127 -2.31 -14.34 1.60
C GLY A 127 -1.03 -14.68 0.85
N ALA A 128 -1.11 -15.52 -0.20
CA ALA A 128 0.04 -15.84 -1.04
C ALA A 128 0.56 -14.61 -1.81
N THR A 129 -0.35 -13.80 -2.37
CA THR A 129 0.02 -12.54 -3.04
C THR A 129 0.61 -11.54 -2.05
N GLU A 130 0.04 -11.43 -0.84
CA GLU A 130 0.55 -10.58 0.24
C GLU A 130 1.99 -10.99 0.61
N ALA A 131 2.23 -12.29 0.83
CA ALA A 131 3.56 -12.85 1.11
C ALA A 131 4.58 -12.58 -0.01
N SER A 132 4.19 -12.75 -1.28
CA SER A 132 5.04 -12.45 -2.44
C SER A 132 5.44 -10.97 -2.49
N LEU A 133 4.49 -10.06 -2.31
CA LEU A 133 4.76 -8.62 -2.31
C LEU A 133 5.67 -8.19 -1.16
N ILE A 134 5.52 -8.80 0.01
CA ILE A 134 6.40 -8.56 1.17
C ILE A 134 7.82 -9.02 0.85
N GLN A 135 7.97 -10.23 0.30
CA GLN A 135 9.27 -10.77 -0.10
C GLN A 135 9.96 -9.88 -1.14
N GLU A 136 9.26 -9.50 -2.21
CA GLU A 136 9.76 -8.58 -3.22
C GLU A 136 10.20 -7.23 -2.62
N GLY A 137 9.41 -6.70 -1.68
CA GLY A 137 9.74 -5.45 -0.98
C GLY A 137 11.00 -5.56 -0.11
N ILE A 138 11.26 -6.72 0.48
CA ILE A 138 12.47 -6.99 1.27
C ILE A 138 13.68 -7.10 0.34
N GLU A 139 13.57 -7.84 -0.75
CA GLU A 139 14.65 -8.04 -1.73
C GLU A 139 15.13 -6.73 -2.35
N LEU A 140 14.26 -5.72 -2.46
CA LEU A 140 14.65 -4.37 -2.90
C LEU A 140 15.56 -3.63 -1.90
N THR A 141 15.61 -4.08 -0.64
CA THR A 141 16.30 -3.36 0.44
C THR A 141 17.34 -4.20 1.17
N TYR A 142 17.27 -5.51 1.06
CA TYR A 142 18.13 -6.46 1.73
C TYR A 142 18.57 -7.57 0.78
N ALA A 143 19.87 -7.74 0.63
CA ALA A 143 20.46 -8.87 -0.09
C ALA A 143 21.05 -9.83 0.97
N PRO A 144 20.53 -11.05 1.10
CA PRO A 144 21.11 -12.02 2.02
C PRO A 144 22.52 -12.44 1.57
N PRO A 145 23.38 -12.88 2.51
CA PRO A 145 24.66 -13.49 2.17
C PRO A 145 24.49 -14.68 1.24
N GLU A 146 25.47 -14.88 0.37
CA GLU A 146 25.44 -16.00 -0.59
C GLU A 146 25.37 -17.35 0.13
N GLY A 147 24.41 -18.20 -0.28
CA GLY A 147 24.21 -19.54 0.29
C GLY A 147 23.39 -19.57 1.59
N GLU A 148 22.93 -18.44 2.10
CA GLU A 148 22.05 -18.40 3.27
C GLU A 148 20.56 -18.45 2.88
N THR A 149 19.77 -19.18 3.67
CA THR A 149 18.31 -19.20 3.56
C THR A 149 17.75 -18.17 4.55
N VAL A 150 16.88 -17.28 4.06
CA VAL A 150 16.25 -16.23 4.86
C VAL A 150 14.78 -16.58 5.11
N LEU A 151 14.39 -16.57 6.37
CA LEU A 151 12.99 -16.64 6.78
C LEU A 151 12.45 -15.23 6.99
N THR A 152 11.47 -14.86 6.18
CA THR A 152 10.72 -13.61 6.32
C THR A 152 9.43 -13.86 7.08
N LEU A 153 9.18 -13.10 8.14
CA LEU A 153 7.94 -13.12 8.90
C LEU A 153 7.31 -11.73 8.88
N ASP A 154 6.08 -11.63 8.38
CA ASP A 154 5.24 -10.44 8.55
C ASP A 154 4.11 -10.74 9.52
N ILE A 155 4.06 -9.99 10.62
CA ILE A 155 3.07 -10.18 11.68
C ILE A 155 2.09 -9.01 11.64
N GLY A 156 0.95 -9.25 11.02
CA GLY A 156 -0.13 -8.29 10.89
C GLY A 156 -1.13 -8.30 12.05
N GLY A 157 -2.15 -7.48 11.95
CA GLY A 157 -3.23 -7.43 12.94
C GLY A 157 -4.31 -8.51 12.79
N GLY A 158 -4.26 -9.33 11.74
CA GLY A 158 -5.25 -10.37 11.45
C GLY A 158 -4.71 -11.56 10.67
N SER A 159 -3.44 -11.52 10.27
CA SER A 159 -2.73 -12.63 9.62
C SER A 159 -1.26 -12.58 9.96
N THR A 160 -0.56 -13.67 9.66
CA THR A 160 0.90 -13.75 9.72
C THR A 160 1.35 -14.48 8.45
N GLU A 161 2.17 -13.84 7.67
CA GLU A 161 2.76 -14.39 6.45
C GLU A 161 4.19 -14.85 6.75
N CYS A 162 4.55 -16.00 6.17
CA CYS A 162 5.85 -16.63 6.34
C CYS A 162 6.38 -17.02 4.95
N VAL A 163 7.59 -16.58 4.63
CA VAL A 163 8.26 -16.85 3.34
C VAL A 163 9.69 -17.30 3.60
N ILE A 164 10.12 -18.33 2.87
CA ILE A 164 11.49 -18.89 2.91
C ILE A 164 12.09 -18.83 1.51
#